data_1dd25d1318e7f7ae1c4ebdc7986b38bd
#
_entry.id   1dd25d1318e7f7ae1c4ebdc7986b38bd
#
_cell.length_a   1.000
_cell.length_b   1.000
_cell.length_c   1.000
_cell.angle_alpha   90.00
_cell.angle_beta   90.00
_cell.angle_gamma   90.00
#
_symmetry.space_group_name_H-M   'P 1'
#
loop_
_entity.id
_entity.type
_entity.pdbx_description
1 polymer ?
#
loop_
_entity_poly.entity_id
_entity_poly.type
_entity_poly.pdbx_seq_one_letter_code
_entity_poly.pdbx_strand_id
1 'polypeptide(L)'
;LITLHQRKCEKLVNFKKAMLEKMFPKDGTDVPKIRFAGFAGAWEQRELKDLCVDTYGGGTPRTVVTEYWNGNIAWIQSSDLAEDKLSNVVPKKSITKNGLKNSTTKLIPENSIAIVTRVGVGKLAFMPYKYTTSQDFLSLSKLKVDNWFGTYSIWKKLQSKLRSVQGTSIKGIPKKELLAMTIMIPTQKEEQAEIGDFFHNLDHLITLQQRELEQLKQIKKSLLDKMFV
;
A
#
# COMPACT_ATOMS: atom_id res chain seq x y z
N LEU A 1 17.20 -26.51 5.98
CA LEU A 1 17.23 -25.33 5.09
C LEU A 1 15.88 -24.59 5.12
N ILE A 2 14.75 -25.23 4.76
CA ILE A 2 13.40 -24.62 4.73
C ILE A 2 13.06 -23.94 6.06
N THR A 3 13.24 -24.64 7.18
CA THR A 3 12.98 -24.09 8.52
C THR A 3 13.81 -22.83 8.82
N LEU A 4 15.06 -22.79 8.34
CA LEU A 4 15.94 -21.62 8.52
C LEU A 4 15.41 -20.41 7.74
N HIS A 5 15.04 -20.59 6.46
CA HIS A 5 14.43 -19.53 5.65
C HIS A 5 13.10 -19.06 6.23
N GLN A 6 12.28 -19.95 6.74
CA GLN A 6 11.03 -19.64 7.42
C GLN A 6 11.25 -18.71 8.61
N ARG A 7 12.18 -19.08 9.52
CA ARG A 7 12.55 -18.25 10.68
C ARG A 7 13.12 -16.89 10.27
N LYS A 8 13.87 -16.84 9.16
CA LYS A 8 14.42 -15.58 8.63
C LYS A 8 13.29 -14.66 8.13
N CYS A 9 12.32 -15.19 7.39
CA CYS A 9 11.14 -14.43 6.97
C CYS A 9 10.37 -13.87 8.17
N GLU A 10 10.07 -14.71 9.17
CA GLU A 10 9.37 -14.31 10.39
C GLU A 10 10.11 -13.21 11.15
N LYS A 11 11.44 -13.33 11.29
CA LYS A 11 12.26 -12.29 11.93
C LYS A 11 12.21 -10.97 11.18
N LEU A 12 12.28 -10.96 9.85
CA LEU A 12 12.19 -9.74 9.03
C LEU A 12 10.82 -9.07 9.15
N VAL A 13 9.74 -9.85 9.11
CA VAL A 13 8.37 -9.33 9.28
C VAL A 13 8.19 -8.72 10.67
N ASN A 14 8.65 -9.40 11.73
CA ASN A 14 8.58 -8.90 13.09
C ASN A 14 9.45 -7.66 13.29
N PHE A 15 10.64 -7.62 12.68
CA PHE A 15 11.51 -6.45 12.69
C PHE A 15 10.85 -5.24 12.01
N LYS A 16 10.25 -5.44 10.80
CA LYS A 16 9.48 -4.38 10.13
C LYS A 16 8.38 -3.83 11.01
N LYS A 17 7.59 -4.70 11.64
CA LYS A 17 6.51 -4.30 12.54
C LYS A 17 7.04 -3.48 13.72
N ALA A 18 8.11 -3.93 14.36
CA ALA A 18 8.73 -3.21 15.48
C ALA A 18 9.29 -1.84 15.06
N MET A 19 9.89 -1.73 13.87
CA MET A 19 10.39 -0.45 13.35
C MET A 19 9.26 0.50 13.00
N LEU A 20 8.17 0.04 12.38
CA LEU A 20 6.97 0.85 12.12
C LEU A 20 6.37 1.44 13.41
N GLU A 21 6.43 0.71 14.53
CA GLU A 21 5.97 1.21 15.82
C GLU A 21 6.93 2.22 16.47
N LYS A 22 8.23 2.14 16.17
CA LYS A 22 9.27 2.93 16.83
C LYS A 22 9.75 4.13 16.01
N MET A 23 9.76 4.03 14.68
CA MET A 23 10.23 5.08 13.77
C MET A 23 9.14 6.06 13.34
N PHE A 24 7.92 5.87 13.80
CA PHE A 24 6.84 6.85 13.68
C PHE A 24 6.37 7.27 15.06
N PRO A 25 6.05 8.56 15.27
CA PRO A 25 5.49 9.03 16.52
C PRO A 25 4.25 8.23 16.93
N LYS A 26 4.06 8.08 18.24
CA LYS A 26 2.81 7.55 18.80
C LYS A 26 1.75 8.66 18.86
N ASP A 27 0.49 8.27 18.97
CA ASP A 27 -0.58 9.25 19.19
C ASP A 27 -0.26 10.10 20.45
N GLY A 28 -0.35 11.42 20.29
CA GLY A 28 -0.01 12.39 21.32
C GLY A 28 1.48 12.75 21.43
N THR A 29 2.34 12.23 20.55
CA THR A 29 3.76 12.63 20.48
C THR A 29 4.10 13.14 19.08
N ASP A 30 5.13 13.98 18.98
CA ASP A 30 5.64 14.59 17.75
C ASP A 30 7.05 14.12 17.38
N VAL A 31 7.65 13.22 18.19
CA VAL A 31 8.99 12.66 17.97
C VAL A 31 8.92 11.13 18.02
N PRO A 32 9.52 10.41 17.05
CA PRO A 32 9.59 8.95 17.09
C PRO A 32 10.60 8.46 18.14
N LYS A 33 10.43 7.21 18.61
CA LYS A 33 11.37 6.59 19.56
C LYS A 33 12.72 6.25 18.94
N ILE A 34 12.76 5.91 17.68
CA ILE A 34 13.96 5.62 16.89
C ILE A 34 13.95 6.55 15.69
N ARG A 35 15.06 7.18 15.44
CA ARG A 35 15.28 8.15 14.37
C ARG A 35 16.66 7.93 13.76
N PHE A 36 16.82 8.22 12.48
CA PHE A 36 18.13 8.23 11.85
C PHE A 36 19.00 9.35 12.46
N ALA A 37 20.31 9.12 12.49
CA ALA A 37 21.25 10.13 12.98
C ALA A 37 21.24 11.37 12.08
N GLY A 38 21.41 12.55 12.67
CA GLY A 38 21.43 13.81 11.95
C GLY A 38 20.09 14.54 11.87
N PHE A 39 18.98 13.89 12.21
CA PHE A 39 17.66 14.52 12.24
C PHE A 39 17.23 14.86 13.66
N ALA A 40 16.67 16.04 13.83
CA ALA A 40 16.20 16.58 15.10
C ALA A 40 14.91 17.39 14.90
N GLY A 41 14.30 17.81 16.01
CA GLY A 41 13.07 18.61 16.03
C GLY A 41 11.79 17.77 15.95
N ALA A 42 10.68 18.41 16.21
CA ALA A 42 9.35 17.81 16.20
C ALA A 42 8.85 17.62 14.75
N TRP A 43 8.08 16.57 14.56
CA TRP A 43 7.34 16.35 13.31
C TRP A 43 6.08 17.22 13.31
N GLU A 44 5.59 17.56 12.14
CA GLU A 44 4.38 18.34 11.97
C GLU A 44 3.16 17.45 11.72
N GLN A 45 2.03 17.82 12.31
CA GLN A 45 0.76 17.19 12.04
C GLN A 45 0.15 17.76 10.76
N ARG A 46 -0.20 16.90 9.81
CA ARG A 46 -0.83 17.27 8.52
C ARG A 46 -2.03 16.38 8.24
N GLU A 47 -3.08 16.96 7.66
CA GLU A 47 -4.19 16.18 7.14
C GLU A 47 -3.83 15.52 5.80
N LEU A 48 -4.43 14.36 5.49
CA LEU A 48 -4.16 13.66 4.24
C LEU A 48 -4.47 14.52 3.00
N LYS A 49 -5.47 15.40 3.07
CA LYS A 49 -5.77 16.33 1.97
C LYS A 49 -4.60 17.25 1.62
N ASP A 50 -3.74 17.58 2.59
CA ASP A 50 -2.62 18.49 2.43
C ASP A 50 -1.39 17.80 1.83
N LEU A 51 -1.38 16.46 1.83
CA LEU A 51 -0.25 15.65 1.34
C LEU A 51 -0.27 15.43 -0.18
N CYS A 52 -1.32 15.81 -0.86
CA CYS A 52 -1.43 15.68 -2.31
C CYS A 52 -2.07 16.93 -2.94
N VAL A 53 -1.92 17.06 -4.24
CA VAL A 53 -2.62 18.12 -5.01
C VAL A 53 -3.96 17.62 -5.50
N ASP A 54 -4.00 16.40 -6.03
CA ASP A 54 -5.17 15.84 -6.68
C ASP A 54 -5.65 14.56 -6.00
N THR A 55 -6.97 14.37 -6.01
CA THR A 55 -7.61 13.14 -5.56
C THR A 55 -8.53 12.58 -6.63
N TYR A 56 -8.47 11.27 -6.87
CA TYR A 56 -9.28 10.58 -7.86
C TYR A 56 -10.14 9.51 -7.21
N GLY A 57 -11.45 9.57 -7.46
CA GLY A 57 -12.34 8.43 -7.24
C GLY A 57 -12.30 7.49 -8.44
N GLY A 58 -12.68 6.24 -8.22
CA GLY A 58 -12.77 5.24 -9.27
C GLY A 58 -14.18 5.07 -9.83
N GLY A 59 -14.29 4.14 -10.76
CA GLY A 59 -15.55 3.71 -11.38
C GLY A 59 -15.40 2.39 -12.10
N THR A 60 -16.51 1.78 -12.48
CA THR A 60 -16.53 0.51 -13.19
C THR A 60 -17.22 0.70 -14.54
N PRO A 61 -16.53 0.44 -15.66
CA PRO A 61 -17.20 0.38 -16.96
C PRO A 61 -18.29 -0.70 -16.95
N ARG A 62 -19.31 -0.54 -17.79
CA ARG A 62 -20.39 -1.54 -17.89
C ARG A 62 -19.80 -2.91 -18.22
N THR A 63 -20.00 -3.87 -17.32
CA THR A 63 -19.38 -5.21 -17.41
C THR A 63 -19.93 -6.05 -18.57
N VAL A 64 -21.15 -5.76 -18.96
CA VAL A 64 -21.83 -6.43 -20.11
C VAL A 64 -21.33 -5.98 -21.48
N VAL A 65 -20.58 -4.86 -21.54
CA VAL A 65 -20.04 -4.33 -22.80
C VAL A 65 -18.60 -4.81 -22.94
N THR A 66 -18.40 -5.89 -23.68
CA THR A 66 -17.09 -6.55 -23.86
C THR A 66 -16.03 -5.63 -24.45
N GLU A 67 -16.41 -4.70 -25.33
CA GLU A 67 -15.53 -3.71 -25.97
C GLU A 67 -14.85 -2.74 -24.98
N TYR A 68 -15.37 -2.64 -23.75
CA TYR A 68 -14.79 -1.77 -22.72
C TYR A 68 -13.63 -2.42 -21.98
N TRP A 69 -13.46 -3.75 -22.11
CA TRP A 69 -12.53 -4.56 -21.36
C TRP A 69 -11.39 -5.12 -22.23
N ASN A 70 -10.36 -5.67 -21.56
CA ASN A 70 -9.21 -6.32 -22.19
C ASN A 70 -8.38 -5.38 -23.10
N GLY A 71 -8.32 -4.08 -22.74
CA GLY A 71 -7.46 -3.11 -23.40
C GLY A 71 -6.08 -3.01 -22.73
N ASN A 72 -5.44 -1.87 -22.89
CA ASN A 72 -4.08 -1.61 -22.39
C ASN A 72 -4.03 -0.66 -21.16
N ILE A 73 -5.18 -0.31 -20.59
CA ILE A 73 -5.26 0.54 -19.40
C ILE A 73 -5.57 -0.35 -18.19
N ALA A 74 -4.66 -0.39 -17.23
CA ALA A 74 -4.83 -1.14 -15.99
C ALA A 74 -6.10 -0.69 -15.26
N TRP A 75 -6.95 -1.64 -14.85
CA TRP A 75 -8.10 -1.39 -13.99
C TRP A 75 -7.99 -2.22 -12.72
N ILE A 76 -7.87 -1.52 -11.60
CA ILE A 76 -7.57 -2.10 -10.29
C ILE A 76 -8.85 -2.24 -9.46
N GLN A 77 -8.99 -3.38 -8.83
CA GLN A 77 -10.05 -3.66 -7.85
C GLN A 77 -9.42 -4.06 -6.50
N SER A 78 -10.20 -4.00 -5.42
CA SER A 78 -9.70 -4.27 -4.06
C SER A 78 -9.08 -5.65 -3.87
N SER A 79 -9.49 -6.64 -4.66
CA SER A 79 -8.91 -8.00 -4.66
C SER A 79 -7.51 -8.08 -5.32
N ASP A 80 -7.06 -7.04 -6.01
CA ASP A 80 -5.72 -6.97 -6.59
C ASP A 80 -4.69 -6.48 -5.55
N LEU A 81 -5.15 -5.87 -4.45
CA LEU A 81 -4.31 -5.43 -3.34
C LEU A 81 -4.31 -6.47 -2.21
N ALA A 82 -3.12 -6.79 -1.72
CA ALA A 82 -2.95 -7.55 -0.48
C ALA A 82 -2.95 -6.61 0.74
N GLU A 83 -3.16 -7.16 1.93
CA GLU A 83 -3.25 -6.34 3.16
C GLU A 83 -1.91 -5.74 3.58
N ASP A 84 -0.83 -6.51 3.43
CA ASP A 84 0.50 -6.15 3.93
C ASP A 84 1.53 -5.85 2.81
N LYS A 85 1.08 -5.79 1.54
CA LYS A 85 1.94 -5.46 0.40
C LYS A 85 1.56 -4.11 -0.17
N LEU A 86 2.44 -3.14 0.03
CA LEU A 86 2.22 -1.75 -0.36
C LEU A 86 2.76 -1.41 -1.75
N SER A 87 3.22 -2.40 -2.50
CA SER A 87 3.80 -2.25 -3.84
C SER A 87 3.55 -3.46 -4.73
N ASN A 88 4.01 -3.38 -5.98
CA ASN A 88 3.97 -4.47 -6.95
C ASN A 88 2.56 -5.00 -7.21
N VAL A 89 1.58 -4.11 -7.30
CA VAL A 89 0.22 -4.46 -7.68
C VAL A 89 0.20 -4.92 -9.13
N VAL A 90 -0.30 -6.14 -9.37
CA VAL A 90 -0.50 -6.68 -10.71
C VAL A 90 -1.99 -6.68 -11.01
N PRO A 91 -2.45 -5.83 -11.95
CA PRO A 91 -3.86 -5.75 -12.31
C PRO A 91 -4.32 -7.05 -12.98
N LYS A 92 -5.43 -7.60 -12.54
CA LYS A 92 -6.06 -8.78 -13.16
C LYS A 92 -6.95 -8.42 -14.34
N LYS A 93 -7.35 -7.15 -14.45
CA LYS A 93 -8.22 -6.64 -15.49
C LYS A 93 -7.65 -5.38 -16.12
N SER A 94 -8.05 -5.13 -17.35
CA SER A 94 -7.73 -3.90 -18.07
C SER A 94 -8.94 -3.39 -18.83
N ILE A 95 -8.94 -2.10 -19.15
CA ILE A 95 -9.99 -1.46 -19.93
C ILE A 95 -9.42 -0.83 -21.20
N THR A 96 -10.30 -0.63 -22.17
CA THR A 96 -9.97 0.07 -23.42
C THR A 96 -10.12 1.59 -23.24
N LYS A 97 -9.62 2.38 -24.20
CA LYS A 97 -9.88 3.81 -24.28
C LYS A 97 -11.38 4.11 -24.37
N ASN A 98 -12.15 3.23 -25.04
CA ASN A 98 -13.60 3.34 -25.15
C ASN A 98 -14.26 3.10 -23.77
N GLY A 99 -13.81 2.08 -23.02
CA GLY A 99 -14.27 1.83 -21.66
C GLY A 99 -13.97 3.00 -20.71
N LEU A 100 -12.79 3.60 -20.82
CA LEU A 100 -12.43 4.80 -20.05
C LEU A 100 -13.37 5.98 -20.38
N LYS A 101 -13.61 6.25 -21.68
CA LYS A 101 -14.43 7.39 -22.13
C LYS A 101 -15.90 7.24 -21.70
N ASN A 102 -16.44 6.03 -21.71
CA ASN A 102 -17.85 5.73 -21.46
C ASN A 102 -18.13 5.23 -20.03
N SER A 103 -17.27 5.57 -19.08
CA SER A 103 -17.46 5.22 -17.66
C SER A 103 -17.09 6.38 -16.74
N THR A 104 -17.42 6.23 -15.45
CA THR A 104 -17.05 7.21 -14.41
C THR A 104 -15.62 7.05 -13.92
N THR A 105 -14.90 6.00 -14.31
CA THR A 105 -13.52 5.79 -13.90
C THR A 105 -12.62 6.89 -14.47
N LYS A 106 -11.55 7.18 -13.76
CA LYS A 106 -10.58 8.21 -14.13
C LYS A 106 -9.22 7.58 -14.37
N LEU A 107 -8.49 8.08 -15.36
CA LEU A 107 -7.08 7.73 -15.51
C LEU A 107 -6.28 8.47 -14.44
N ILE A 108 -5.69 7.71 -13.53
CA ILE A 108 -4.92 8.22 -12.40
C ILE A 108 -3.45 8.26 -12.82
N PRO A 109 -2.74 9.37 -12.57
CA PRO A 109 -1.32 9.49 -12.89
C PRO A 109 -0.48 8.45 -12.12
N GLU A 110 0.67 8.13 -12.69
CA GLU A 110 1.73 7.41 -12.00
C GLU A 110 2.20 8.13 -10.72
N ASN A 111 2.91 7.42 -9.86
CA ASN A 111 3.42 7.92 -8.59
C ASN A 111 2.30 8.45 -7.67
N SER A 112 1.27 7.65 -7.54
CA SER A 112 0.11 7.93 -6.69
C SER A 112 -0.14 6.79 -5.69
N ILE A 113 -0.91 7.07 -4.64
CA ILE A 113 -1.29 6.08 -3.63
C ILE A 113 -2.76 5.73 -3.84
N ALA A 114 -3.04 4.46 -4.15
CA ALA A 114 -4.39 3.92 -4.25
C ALA A 114 -4.84 3.39 -2.89
N ILE A 115 -5.94 3.90 -2.35
CA ILE A 115 -6.49 3.54 -1.02
C ILE A 115 -7.85 2.92 -1.19
N VAL A 116 -8.07 1.72 -0.64
CA VAL A 116 -9.39 1.08 -0.63
C VAL A 116 -10.24 1.68 0.49
N THR A 117 -11.37 2.25 0.11
CA THR A 117 -12.27 2.97 1.02
C THR A 117 -13.58 2.23 1.32
N ARG A 118 -13.87 1.14 0.60
CA ARG A 118 -15.09 0.34 0.77
C ARG A 118 -14.75 -1.14 0.96
N VAL A 119 -15.05 -1.98 0.02
CA VAL A 119 -14.84 -3.44 0.15
C VAL A 119 -13.35 -3.76 0.27
N GLY A 120 -12.92 -4.23 1.45
CA GLY A 120 -11.51 -4.46 1.78
C GLY A 120 -10.80 -3.21 2.32
N VAL A 121 -11.52 -2.39 3.08
CA VAL A 121 -11.00 -1.15 3.72
C VAL A 121 -9.67 -1.39 4.43
N GLY A 122 -8.76 -0.44 4.28
CA GLY A 122 -7.43 -0.46 4.91
C GLY A 122 -6.32 -1.01 4.02
N LYS A 123 -6.65 -1.61 2.88
CA LYS A 123 -5.65 -1.92 1.86
C LYS A 123 -5.27 -0.64 1.13
N LEU A 124 -3.99 -0.49 0.84
CA LEU A 124 -3.49 0.55 -0.03
C LEU A 124 -2.20 0.09 -0.74
N ALA A 125 -1.84 0.77 -1.81
CA ALA A 125 -0.58 0.55 -2.48
C ALA A 125 -0.08 1.81 -3.21
N PHE A 126 1.24 1.94 -3.28
CA PHE A 126 1.91 2.87 -4.18
C PHE A 126 1.86 2.33 -5.61
N MET A 127 1.47 3.19 -6.54
CA MET A 127 1.27 2.86 -7.94
C MET A 127 2.27 3.65 -8.81
N PRO A 128 3.35 3.01 -9.29
CA PRO A 128 4.38 3.69 -10.08
C PRO A 128 4.01 3.87 -11.56
N TYR A 129 2.83 3.42 -11.98
CA TYR A 129 2.33 3.51 -13.36
C TYR A 129 0.92 4.09 -13.38
N LYS A 130 0.47 4.53 -14.56
CA LYS A 130 -0.89 5.04 -14.80
C LYS A 130 -1.91 3.91 -14.73
N TYR A 131 -3.03 4.14 -14.07
CA TYR A 131 -4.06 3.13 -13.84
C TYR A 131 -5.45 3.74 -13.69
N THR A 132 -6.43 2.90 -13.59
CA THR A 132 -7.82 3.23 -13.24
C THR A 132 -8.27 2.30 -12.12
N THR A 133 -9.33 2.64 -11.39
CA THR A 133 -9.82 1.82 -10.27
C THR A 133 -11.33 1.63 -10.29
N SER A 134 -11.80 0.62 -9.53
CA SER A 134 -13.21 0.50 -9.17
C SER A 134 -13.66 1.67 -8.28
N GLN A 135 -14.96 1.79 -8.05
CA GLN A 135 -15.54 2.81 -7.17
C GLN A 135 -15.16 2.67 -5.68
N ASP A 136 -14.45 1.60 -5.33
CA ASP A 136 -14.05 1.32 -3.94
C ASP A 136 -12.79 2.07 -3.50
N PHE A 137 -12.20 2.86 -4.39
CA PHE A 137 -10.93 3.53 -4.16
C PHE A 137 -11.06 5.05 -4.06
N LEU A 138 -10.11 5.61 -3.30
CA LEU A 138 -9.67 6.98 -3.42
C LEU A 138 -8.16 6.97 -3.67
N SER A 139 -7.70 7.63 -4.73
CA SER A 139 -6.28 7.76 -5.04
C SER A 139 -5.79 9.17 -4.76
N LEU A 140 -4.62 9.27 -4.12
CA LEU A 140 -3.90 10.52 -3.86
C LEU A 140 -2.77 10.66 -4.88
N SER A 141 -2.72 11.76 -5.60
CA SER A 141 -1.75 12.00 -6.67
C SER A 141 -1.05 13.35 -6.51
N LYS A 142 0.11 13.50 -7.16
CA LYS A 142 0.98 14.66 -7.00
C LYS A 142 1.31 14.89 -5.53
N LEU A 143 1.94 13.87 -4.94
CA LEU A 143 2.28 13.86 -3.52
C LEU A 143 3.27 14.98 -3.19
N LYS A 144 3.04 15.64 -2.06
CA LYS A 144 3.89 16.71 -1.51
C LYS A 144 4.89 16.18 -0.48
N VAL A 145 4.80 14.92 -0.16
CA VAL A 145 5.71 14.16 0.72
C VAL A 145 6.46 13.12 -0.10
N ASP A 146 7.50 12.53 0.47
CA ASP A 146 8.14 11.38 -0.16
C ASP A 146 7.13 10.25 -0.40
N ASN A 147 7.23 9.59 -1.54
CA ASN A 147 6.27 8.61 -2.00
C ASN A 147 6.14 7.41 -1.06
N TRP A 148 7.27 6.85 -0.64
CA TRP A 148 7.29 5.68 0.24
C TRP A 148 6.97 6.05 1.67
N PHE A 149 7.52 7.15 2.18
CA PHE A 149 7.14 7.67 3.49
C PHE A 149 5.64 7.88 3.59
N GLY A 150 5.04 8.58 2.62
CA GLY A 150 3.59 8.82 2.57
C GLY A 150 2.79 7.52 2.55
N THR A 151 3.24 6.54 1.76
CA THR A 151 2.60 5.23 1.66
C THR A 151 2.59 4.49 3.02
N TYR A 152 3.75 4.40 3.70
CA TYR A 152 3.84 3.73 5.00
C TYR A 152 3.12 4.49 6.11
N SER A 153 3.21 5.81 6.11
CA SER A 153 2.56 6.68 7.08
C SER A 153 1.03 6.54 7.03
N ILE A 154 0.46 6.63 5.82
CA ILE A 154 -0.99 6.48 5.61
C ILE A 154 -1.43 5.06 5.95
N TRP A 155 -0.69 4.04 5.52
CA TRP A 155 -1.00 2.64 5.85
C TRP A 155 -1.03 2.41 7.36
N LYS A 156 -0.01 2.86 8.09
CA LYS A 156 0.05 2.76 9.56
C LYS A 156 -1.15 3.42 10.22
N LYS A 157 -1.53 4.62 9.77
CA LYS A 157 -2.69 5.34 10.32
C LYS A 157 -4.00 4.62 10.05
N LEU A 158 -4.18 4.08 8.84
CA LEU A 158 -5.34 3.26 8.50
C LEU A 158 -5.43 2.01 9.36
N GLN A 159 -4.32 1.27 9.55
CA GLN A 159 -4.29 0.08 10.39
C GLN A 159 -4.60 0.41 11.86
N SER A 160 -4.13 1.54 12.38
CA SER A 160 -4.46 2.01 13.73
C SER A 160 -5.96 2.28 13.87
N LYS A 161 -6.56 2.98 12.89
CA LYS A 161 -7.99 3.28 12.88
C LYS A 161 -8.84 2.00 12.80
N LEU A 162 -8.46 1.04 11.98
CA LEU A 162 -9.19 -0.24 11.85
C LEU A 162 -9.16 -1.04 13.17
N ARG A 163 -8.04 -1.02 13.88
CA ARG A 163 -7.93 -1.68 15.19
C ARG A 163 -8.76 -1.02 16.29
N SER A 164 -8.91 0.31 16.25
CA SER A 164 -9.70 1.04 17.26
C SER A 164 -11.21 0.81 17.16
N VAL A 165 -11.70 0.33 16.02
CA VAL A 165 -13.13 0.04 15.74
C VAL A 165 -13.45 -1.46 15.92
N GLN A 166 -12.68 -2.19 16.74
CA GLN A 166 -12.95 -3.62 17.02
C GLN A 166 -14.36 -3.84 17.53
N GLY A 167 -15.13 -4.66 16.79
CA GLY A 167 -16.49 -5.05 17.11
C GLY A 167 -17.55 -4.60 16.11
N THR A 168 -17.25 -3.65 15.22
CA THR A 168 -18.19 -3.22 14.17
C THR A 168 -17.52 -3.36 12.81
N SER A 169 -18.15 -4.08 11.89
CA SER A 169 -17.66 -4.17 10.50
C SER A 169 -17.63 -2.78 9.88
N ILE A 170 -16.44 -2.25 9.57
CA ILE A 170 -16.30 -0.97 8.88
C ILE A 170 -16.81 -1.15 7.45
N LYS A 171 -18.03 -0.67 7.18
CA LYS A 171 -18.65 -0.72 5.86
C LYS A 171 -17.95 0.17 4.81
N GLY A 172 -17.13 1.11 5.25
CA GLY A 172 -16.38 2.03 4.40
C GLY A 172 -15.85 3.23 5.17
N ILE A 173 -14.89 3.95 4.57
CA ILE A 173 -14.40 5.25 5.05
C ILE A 173 -14.83 6.30 4.02
N PRO A 174 -15.71 7.25 4.39
CA PRO A 174 -16.09 8.34 3.48
C PRO A 174 -14.89 9.18 3.07
N LYS A 175 -14.89 9.68 1.81
CA LYS A 175 -13.78 10.50 1.29
C LYS A 175 -13.42 11.66 2.23
N LYS A 176 -14.43 12.39 2.75
CA LYS A 176 -14.22 13.52 3.66
C LYS A 176 -13.49 13.09 4.94
N GLU A 177 -13.89 11.96 5.49
CA GLU A 177 -13.28 11.40 6.70
C GLU A 177 -11.85 10.93 6.45
N LEU A 178 -11.60 10.24 5.34
CA LEU A 178 -10.25 9.82 4.97
C LEU A 178 -9.32 11.03 4.80
N LEU A 179 -9.76 12.06 4.08
CA LEU A 179 -8.95 13.25 3.80
C LEU A 179 -8.70 14.12 5.04
N ALA A 180 -9.58 14.06 6.06
CA ALA A 180 -9.42 14.73 7.35
C ALA A 180 -8.56 13.94 8.35
N MET A 181 -8.16 12.70 8.03
CA MET A 181 -7.23 11.96 8.89
C MET A 181 -5.88 12.67 8.94
N THR A 182 -5.30 12.71 10.13
CA THR A 182 -3.99 13.36 10.35
C THR A 182 -2.88 12.33 10.53
N ILE A 183 -1.73 12.66 9.98
CA ILE A 183 -0.47 11.94 10.20
C ILE A 183 0.61 12.92 10.62
N MET A 184 1.63 12.41 11.31
CA MET A 184 2.84 13.16 11.64
C MET A 184 3.84 13.00 10.49
N ILE A 185 4.45 14.10 10.06
CA ILE A 185 5.46 14.12 9.00
C ILE A 185 6.72 14.87 9.44
N PRO A 186 7.92 14.37 9.12
CA PRO A 186 9.16 15.14 9.30
C PRO A 186 9.11 16.41 8.45
N THR A 187 9.65 17.48 8.99
CA THR A 187 9.78 18.76 8.26
C THR A 187 10.81 18.68 7.14
N GLN A 188 11.84 17.84 7.30
CA GLN A 188 12.90 17.62 6.33
C GLN A 188 12.50 16.50 5.37
N LYS A 189 12.58 16.77 4.07
CA LYS A 189 12.25 15.77 3.03
C LYS A 189 13.27 14.63 2.98
N GLU A 190 14.49 14.91 3.34
CA GLU A 190 15.59 13.94 3.42
C GLU A 190 15.25 12.86 4.46
N GLU A 191 14.72 13.24 5.62
CA GLU A 191 14.27 12.28 6.62
C GLU A 191 13.09 11.44 6.12
N GLN A 192 12.14 12.08 5.42
CA GLN A 192 11.04 11.33 4.79
C GLN A 192 11.57 10.28 3.84
N ALA A 193 12.52 10.63 2.96
CA ALA A 193 13.10 9.73 1.98
C ALA A 193 13.85 8.56 2.66
N GLU A 194 14.69 8.84 3.67
CA GLU A 194 15.41 7.78 4.38
C GLU A 194 14.46 6.78 5.06
N ILE A 195 13.39 7.26 5.69
CA ILE A 195 12.38 6.39 6.32
C ILE A 195 11.63 5.60 5.25
N GLY A 196 11.21 6.24 4.17
CA GLY A 196 10.51 5.62 3.06
C GLY A 196 11.32 4.50 2.42
N ASP A 197 12.57 4.79 2.07
CA ASP A 197 13.51 3.84 1.47
C ASP A 197 13.83 2.68 2.41
N PHE A 198 14.02 2.95 3.70
CA PHE A 198 14.25 1.90 4.69
C PHE A 198 13.14 0.85 4.69
N PHE A 199 11.88 1.26 4.76
CA PHE A 199 10.76 0.33 4.77
C PHE A 199 10.53 -0.32 3.40
N HIS A 200 10.73 0.40 2.32
CA HIS A 200 10.64 -0.15 0.97
C HIS A 200 11.68 -1.25 0.73
N ASN A 201 12.94 -1.00 1.09
CA ASN A 201 14.02 -1.99 1.00
C ASN A 201 13.75 -3.20 1.89
N LEU A 202 13.18 -2.99 3.08
CA LEU A 202 12.82 -4.08 3.98
C LEU A 202 11.70 -4.96 3.39
N ASP A 203 10.69 -4.36 2.74
CA ASP A 203 9.64 -5.10 2.02
C ASP A 203 10.20 -5.88 0.83
N HIS A 204 11.17 -5.30 0.14
CA HIS A 204 11.86 -5.99 -0.95
C HIS A 204 12.61 -7.23 -0.42
N LEU A 205 13.36 -7.10 0.66
CA LEU A 205 14.06 -8.23 1.31
C LEU A 205 13.09 -9.31 1.79
N ILE A 206 11.97 -8.94 2.41
CA ILE A 206 10.92 -9.88 2.83
C ILE A 206 10.39 -10.65 1.62
N THR A 207 10.10 -9.94 0.53
CA THR A 207 9.57 -10.54 -0.70
C THR A 207 10.56 -11.53 -1.32
N LEU A 208 11.85 -11.19 -1.37
CA LEU A 208 12.90 -12.10 -1.86
C LEU A 208 12.98 -13.38 -1.01
N GLN A 209 13.01 -13.23 0.31
CA GLN A 209 13.09 -14.39 1.22
C GLN A 209 11.84 -15.27 1.13
N GLN A 210 10.66 -14.69 0.93
CA GLN A 210 9.42 -15.45 0.70
C GLN A 210 9.47 -16.24 -0.60
N ARG A 211 9.99 -15.65 -1.69
CA ARG A 211 10.17 -16.34 -2.98
C ARG A 211 11.16 -17.51 -2.88
N GLU A 212 12.30 -17.30 -2.24
CA GLU A 212 13.29 -18.36 -1.99
C GLU A 212 12.69 -19.51 -1.19
N LEU A 213 11.94 -19.19 -0.13
CA LEU A 213 11.26 -20.19 0.70
C LEU A 213 10.27 -21.02 -0.13
N GLU A 214 9.47 -20.37 -0.96
CA GLU A 214 8.50 -21.05 -1.80
C GLU A 214 9.17 -21.95 -2.85
N GLN A 215 10.25 -21.48 -3.48
CA GLN A 215 11.03 -22.29 -4.42
C GLN A 215 11.61 -23.55 -3.73
N LEU A 216 12.16 -23.40 -2.51
CA LEU A 216 12.67 -24.55 -1.74
C LEU A 216 11.57 -25.56 -1.40
N LYS A 217 10.37 -25.10 -1.07
CA LYS A 217 9.22 -25.98 -0.83
C LYS A 217 8.80 -26.73 -2.10
N GLN A 218 8.78 -26.06 -3.26
CA GLN A 218 8.46 -26.67 -4.55
C GLN A 218 9.51 -27.71 -4.94
N ILE A 219 10.81 -27.41 -4.79
CA ILE A 219 11.90 -28.37 -5.01
C ILE A 219 11.73 -29.59 -4.14
N LYS A 220 11.49 -29.39 -2.81
CA LYS A 220 11.24 -30.50 -1.89
C LYS A 220 10.09 -31.38 -2.36
N LYS A 221 8.95 -30.78 -2.74
CA LYS A 221 7.77 -31.49 -3.23
C LYS A 221 8.12 -32.31 -4.47
N SER A 222 8.75 -31.69 -5.46
CA SER A 222 9.13 -32.38 -6.72
C SER A 222 10.09 -33.56 -6.51
N LEU A 223 11.03 -33.44 -5.55
CA LEU A 223 11.94 -34.52 -5.20
C LEU A 223 11.19 -35.69 -4.54
N LEU A 224 10.28 -35.39 -3.61
CA LEU A 224 9.47 -36.42 -2.95
C LEU A 224 8.57 -37.15 -3.95
N ASP A 225 7.91 -36.41 -4.85
CA ASP A 225 7.05 -36.99 -5.88
C ASP A 225 7.83 -37.94 -6.82
N LYS A 226 9.13 -37.67 -7.07
CA LYS A 226 10.01 -38.54 -7.88
C LYS A 226 10.58 -39.74 -7.14
N MET A 227 10.63 -39.67 -5.80
CA MET A 227 11.21 -40.77 -4.98
C MET A 227 10.19 -41.87 -4.65
N PHE A 228 8.92 -41.57 -4.77
CA PHE A 228 7.81 -42.45 -4.39
C PHE A 228 6.89 -42.81 -5.57
N VAL A 229 7.38 -42.74 -6.78
CA VAL A 229 6.72 -43.22 -8.01
C VAL A 229 7.13 -44.67 -8.28
#